data_e6175c7e10ac4df147d4f25e59c9a035
#
_entry.id   e6175c7e10ac4df147d4f25e59c9a035
#
_cell.length_a   1.000
_cell.length_b   1.000
_cell.length_c   1.000
_cell.angle_alpha   90.00
_cell.angle_beta   90.00
_cell.angle_gamma   90.00
#
_symmetry.space_group_name_H-M   'P 1'
#
loop_
_entity.id
_entity.type
_entity.pdbx_description
1 polymer ?
#
loop_
_entity_poly.entity_id
_entity_poly.type
_entity_poly.pdbx_seq_one_letter_code
_entity_poly.pdbx_strand_id
1 'polypeptide(L)'
;MPGVVIVGGGISGLSTAYYLARGGVPSTILESRPRLGGVILTERVEGCTIEAGPDSFLSAKPAAFDLIRELGLADQVIGSNDRDRVTYVRKGGRLVPLPDGLMMMVPTRILPLLTTGLLGWRTKLRMGMELLRAPRPKPGDESVAEFIQEHYGAEAVDYLAEPLLSGIYGGNPTQLSVTSVLPRFVELANQYGSLTRGVLAARAKAGRDRHSAPLFRTLQGGLGQLVEAIAGAIGGKVEVRPCRAQTIQRAEAGFRIKLDDGGWLEADQVVVACEAHSGSALLGGVDGRLAELLGTVPYSSSMTVALGFDAADFTGPGGTPPHGFGFLVPKKERRRLVACTWVGAKFPHRVPEGKVVARCFLGGMEDAGVLDESDEAVAALVASELQDIAGFTARPRFTRISRWPRAMAQYTVGHPQRLAEMQAHTPPTGGLHLAGNAYEGIGIPDCIRMGRQAAERILGIMRPSSV
;
A
#
# COMPACT_ATOMS: atom_id res chain seq x y z
N MET A 1 2.76 -27.75 24.46
CA MET A 1 3.26 -26.56 25.15
C MET A 1 2.58 -25.35 24.53
N PRO A 2 2.05 -24.42 25.31
CA PRO A 2 1.54 -23.18 24.79
C PRO A 2 2.65 -22.51 23.97
N GLY A 3 2.33 -22.04 22.82
CA GLY A 3 3.29 -21.53 21.85
C GLY A 3 2.92 -20.12 21.40
N VAL A 4 3.37 -19.73 20.23
CA VAL A 4 3.02 -18.46 19.61
C VAL A 4 1.81 -18.65 18.70
N VAL A 5 0.75 -17.85 18.90
CA VAL A 5 -0.39 -17.81 18.00
C VAL A 5 -0.39 -16.51 17.21
N ILE A 6 -0.51 -16.61 15.90
CA ILE A 6 -0.54 -15.49 14.95
C ILE A 6 -1.93 -15.42 14.35
N VAL A 7 -2.65 -14.32 14.59
CA VAL A 7 -3.99 -14.10 14.07
C VAL A 7 -3.92 -13.29 12.77
N GLY A 8 -4.15 -13.96 11.65
CA GLY A 8 -4.08 -13.41 10.29
C GLY A 8 -2.89 -13.94 9.50
N GLY A 9 -3.19 -14.59 8.37
CA GLY A 9 -2.23 -15.16 7.41
C GLY A 9 -1.86 -14.22 6.26
N GLY A 10 -2.02 -12.89 6.44
CA GLY A 10 -1.49 -11.89 5.53
C GLY A 10 0.03 -11.78 5.59
N ILE A 11 0.63 -10.90 4.77
CA ILE A 11 2.09 -10.81 4.66
C ILE A 11 2.80 -10.51 5.99
N SER A 12 2.17 -9.77 6.91
CA SER A 12 2.71 -9.51 8.25
C SER A 12 2.75 -10.78 9.10
N GLY A 13 1.65 -11.53 9.16
CA GLY A 13 1.59 -12.79 9.90
C GLY A 13 2.49 -13.86 9.31
N LEU A 14 2.54 -13.99 7.98
CA LEU A 14 3.46 -14.89 7.28
C LEU A 14 4.92 -14.55 7.57
N SER A 15 5.29 -13.26 7.56
CA SER A 15 6.65 -12.84 7.90
C SER A 15 6.98 -13.14 9.35
N THR A 16 6.06 -12.92 10.28
CA THR A 16 6.24 -13.30 11.69
C THR A 16 6.50 -14.79 11.82
N ALA A 17 5.65 -15.63 11.21
CA ALA A 17 5.79 -17.09 11.24
C ALA A 17 7.12 -17.56 10.64
N TYR A 18 7.55 -16.96 9.55
CA TYR A 18 8.83 -17.27 8.90
C TYR A 18 10.03 -17.02 9.83
N TYR A 19 10.09 -15.83 10.45
CA TYR A 19 11.21 -15.50 11.33
C TYR A 19 11.17 -16.28 12.64
N LEU A 20 10.00 -16.61 13.20
CA LEU A 20 9.87 -17.52 14.34
C LEU A 20 10.35 -18.93 13.98
N ALA A 21 9.93 -19.47 12.84
CA ALA A 21 10.34 -20.79 12.36
C ALA A 21 11.87 -20.89 12.13
N ARG A 22 12.49 -19.82 11.60
CA ARG A 22 13.95 -19.71 11.51
C ARG A 22 14.61 -19.67 12.88
N GLY A 23 13.97 -19.03 13.84
CA GLY A 23 14.39 -18.98 15.24
C GLY A 23 14.18 -20.31 15.98
N GLY A 24 13.51 -21.30 15.41
CA GLY A 24 13.23 -22.59 16.03
C GLY A 24 12.07 -22.53 17.02
N VAL A 25 11.20 -21.49 16.95
CA VAL A 25 10.02 -21.34 17.80
C VAL A 25 8.79 -21.81 17.03
N PRO A 26 8.07 -22.85 17.52
CA PRO A 26 6.83 -23.31 16.92
C PRO A 26 5.74 -22.25 17.04
N SER A 27 4.92 -22.13 15.99
CA SER A 27 3.81 -21.18 15.99
C SER A 27 2.61 -21.73 15.21
N THR A 28 1.43 -21.15 15.47
CA THR A 28 0.18 -21.47 14.77
C THR A 28 -0.36 -20.21 14.14
N ILE A 29 -0.65 -20.24 12.82
CA ILE A 29 -1.39 -19.19 12.11
C ILE A 29 -2.88 -19.52 12.10
N LEU A 30 -3.71 -18.57 12.53
CA LEU A 30 -5.16 -18.62 12.36
C LEU A 30 -5.55 -17.72 11.18
N GLU A 31 -6.07 -18.31 10.09
CA GLU A 31 -6.50 -17.57 8.90
C GLU A 31 -7.96 -17.89 8.58
N SER A 32 -8.78 -16.86 8.55
CA SER A 32 -10.23 -16.99 8.31
C SER A 32 -10.62 -17.19 6.85
N ARG A 33 -9.73 -16.88 5.92
CA ARG A 33 -9.91 -17.09 4.48
C ARG A 33 -9.35 -18.45 4.06
N PRO A 34 -9.82 -19.01 2.94
CA PRO A 34 -9.35 -20.33 2.46
C PRO A 34 -7.90 -20.30 1.92
N ARG A 35 -7.23 -19.15 1.94
CA ARG A 35 -5.88 -18.97 1.44
C ARG A 35 -5.04 -18.02 2.31
N LEU A 36 -3.75 -18.21 2.30
CA LEU A 36 -2.75 -17.30 2.86
C LEU A 36 -2.51 -16.10 1.92
N GLY A 37 -1.80 -15.08 2.42
CA GLY A 37 -1.36 -13.92 1.66
C GLY A 37 -2.22 -12.67 1.82
N GLY A 38 -3.40 -12.76 2.43
CA GLY A 38 -4.27 -11.60 2.66
C GLY A 38 -4.68 -10.93 1.33
N VAL A 39 -4.29 -9.66 1.13
CA VAL A 39 -4.58 -8.91 -0.10
C VAL A 39 -3.63 -9.22 -1.26
N ILE A 40 -2.54 -9.95 -1.03
CA ILE A 40 -1.65 -10.40 -2.10
C ILE A 40 -2.31 -11.61 -2.78
N LEU A 41 -2.67 -11.41 -4.04
CA LEU A 41 -3.26 -12.45 -4.88
C LEU A 41 -2.86 -12.20 -6.33
N THR A 42 -2.17 -13.17 -6.91
CA THR A 42 -1.81 -13.19 -8.33
C THR A 42 -2.64 -14.20 -9.07
N GLU A 43 -3.25 -13.80 -10.17
CA GLU A 43 -4.03 -14.66 -11.07
C GLU A 43 -3.37 -14.74 -12.44
N ARG A 44 -3.58 -15.85 -13.14
CA ARG A 44 -3.15 -16.02 -14.53
C ARG A 44 -4.36 -16.19 -15.42
N VAL A 45 -4.47 -15.29 -16.41
CA VAL A 45 -5.61 -15.24 -17.32
C VAL A 45 -5.09 -15.02 -18.73
N GLU A 46 -5.34 -15.96 -19.64
CA GLU A 46 -4.92 -15.90 -21.05
C GLU A 46 -3.42 -15.54 -21.23
N GLY A 47 -2.57 -16.11 -20.39
CA GLY A 47 -1.14 -15.83 -20.38
C GLY A 47 -0.71 -14.54 -19.68
N CYS A 48 -1.65 -13.67 -19.30
CA CYS A 48 -1.39 -12.47 -18.52
C CYS A 48 -1.24 -12.78 -17.03
N THR A 49 -0.32 -12.08 -16.35
CA THR A 49 -0.17 -12.12 -14.89
C THR A 49 -0.89 -10.92 -14.29
N ILE A 50 -1.95 -11.16 -13.55
CA ILE A 50 -2.86 -10.15 -12.98
C ILE A 50 -2.68 -10.12 -11.46
N GLU A 51 -2.37 -8.96 -10.91
CA GLU A 51 -2.38 -8.74 -9.46
C GLU A 51 -3.74 -8.21 -9.03
N ALA A 52 -4.43 -8.95 -8.19
CA ALA A 52 -5.72 -8.55 -7.65
C ALA A 52 -5.59 -7.46 -6.57
N GLY A 53 -4.52 -7.51 -5.79
CA GLY A 53 -4.18 -6.54 -4.74
C GLY A 53 -2.98 -5.66 -5.11
N PRO A 54 -1.93 -5.52 -4.27
CA PRO A 54 -0.73 -4.77 -4.64
C PRO A 54 -0.01 -5.43 -5.81
N ASP A 55 0.58 -4.62 -6.71
CA ASP A 55 1.30 -5.11 -7.89
C ASP A 55 2.83 -5.08 -7.76
N SER A 56 3.32 -4.32 -6.80
CA SER A 56 4.74 -4.04 -6.64
C SER A 56 5.03 -3.42 -5.27
N PHE A 57 6.31 -3.29 -4.94
CA PHE A 57 6.78 -2.59 -3.75
C PHE A 57 7.89 -1.59 -4.08
N LEU A 58 8.06 -0.57 -3.23
CA LEU A 58 9.08 0.46 -3.40
C LEU A 58 10.49 -0.11 -3.17
N SER A 59 11.40 0.09 -4.13
CA SER A 59 12.79 -0.35 -4.03
C SER A 59 13.57 0.31 -2.90
N ALA A 60 13.15 1.51 -2.47
CA ALA A 60 13.79 2.26 -1.40
C ALA A 60 13.60 1.65 0.00
N LYS A 61 12.66 0.72 0.18
CA LYS A 61 12.38 0.04 1.45
C LYS A 61 12.93 -1.39 1.39
N PRO A 62 14.00 -1.74 2.12
CA PRO A 62 14.77 -2.97 1.91
C PRO A 62 14.05 -4.24 2.37
N ALA A 63 13.17 -4.19 3.37
CA ALA A 63 12.65 -5.37 4.05
C ALA A 63 12.01 -6.43 3.13
N ALA A 64 11.30 -6.01 2.06
CA ALA A 64 10.73 -6.96 1.12
C ALA A 64 11.81 -7.64 0.28
N PHE A 65 12.80 -6.88 -0.21
CA PHE A 65 13.90 -7.44 -0.99
C PHE A 65 14.80 -8.36 -0.14
N ASP A 66 15.03 -7.99 1.12
CA ASP A 66 15.81 -8.80 2.05
C ASP A 66 15.12 -10.16 2.29
N LEU A 67 13.81 -10.17 2.56
CA LEU A 67 13.05 -11.42 2.72
C LEU A 67 13.06 -12.26 1.43
N ILE A 68 12.86 -11.62 0.26
CA ILE A 68 12.92 -12.29 -1.04
C ILE A 68 14.28 -12.96 -1.26
N ARG A 69 15.36 -12.29 -0.90
CA ARG A 69 16.72 -12.83 -0.97
C ARG A 69 16.92 -14.00 0.00
N GLU A 70 16.41 -13.90 1.23
CA GLU A 70 16.46 -14.97 2.23
C GLU A 70 15.71 -16.23 1.78
N LEU A 71 14.65 -16.05 0.96
CA LEU A 71 13.86 -17.12 0.36
C LEU A 71 14.49 -17.69 -0.94
N GLY A 72 15.65 -17.19 -1.38
CA GLY A 72 16.30 -17.64 -2.60
C GLY A 72 15.66 -17.17 -3.91
N LEU A 73 14.83 -16.11 -3.84
CA LEU A 73 14.10 -15.59 -5.01
C LEU A 73 14.72 -14.31 -5.61
N ALA A 74 15.96 -13.97 -5.27
CA ALA A 74 16.60 -12.73 -5.72
C ALA A 74 16.62 -12.59 -7.25
N ASP A 75 16.87 -13.67 -7.98
CA ASP A 75 16.93 -13.73 -9.43
C ASP A 75 15.55 -13.60 -10.11
N GLN A 76 14.47 -13.74 -9.32
CA GLN A 76 13.09 -13.57 -9.78
C GLN A 76 12.60 -12.14 -9.64
N VAL A 77 13.42 -11.25 -9.05
CA VAL A 77 13.04 -9.84 -8.84
C VAL A 77 13.21 -9.05 -10.12
N ILE A 78 12.16 -8.34 -10.50
CA ILE A 78 12.11 -7.50 -11.68
C ILE A 78 11.77 -6.06 -11.28
N GLY A 79 12.36 -5.13 -12.02
CA GLY A 79 12.06 -3.70 -11.90
C GLY A 79 10.92 -3.24 -12.80
N SER A 80 10.30 -2.12 -12.43
CA SER A 80 9.41 -1.40 -13.33
C SER A 80 10.17 -0.83 -14.54
N ASN A 81 9.47 -0.68 -15.67
CA ASN A 81 10.02 -0.08 -16.89
C ASN A 81 10.14 1.45 -16.76
N ASP A 82 11.11 1.91 -15.98
CA ASP A 82 11.26 3.33 -15.67
C ASP A 82 11.67 4.20 -16.88
N ARG A 83 11.96 3.60 -18.05
CA ARG A 83 12.23 4.32 -19.30
C ARG A 83 10.96 5.01 -19.83
N ASP A 84 9.82 4.34 -19.66
CA ASP A 84 8.49 4.81 -20.13
C ASP A 84 7.58 5.20 -18.97
N ARG A 85 8.16 5.68 -17.86
CA ARG A 85 7.43 6.04 -16.65
C ARG A 85 6.67 7.36 -16.78
N VAL A 86 5.81 7.48 -17.77
CA VAL A 86 4.88 8.60 -17.90
C VAL A 86 3.59 8.24 -17.17
N THR A 87 3.19 9.08 -16.22
CA THR A 87 1.86 9.02 -15.58
C THR A 87 1.09 10.26 -15.97
N TYR A 88 -0.15 10.09 -16.37
CA TYR A 88 -1.02 11.18 -16.76
C TYR A 88 -1.98 11.55 -15.61
N VAL A 89 -2.44 12.79 -15.62
CA VAL A 89 -3.52 13.26 -14.76
C VAL A 89 -4.62 13.83 -15.65
N ARG A 90 -5.87 13.45 -15.40
CA ARG A 90 -7.02 14.02 -16.11
C ARG A 90 -7.21 15.47 -15.67
N LYS A 91 -7.27 16.40 -16.65
CA LYS A 91 -7.58 17.82 -16.41
C LYS A 91 -8.36 18.40 -17.59
N GLY A 92 -9.54 18.94 -17.31
CA GLY A 92 -10.42 19.50 -18.34
C GLY A 92 -10.80 18.48 -19.42
N GLY A 93 -11.06 17.23 -19.03
CA GLY A 93 -11.41 16.14 -19.93
C GLY A 93 -10.24 15.54 -20.73
N ARG A 94 -8.99 15.98 -20.53
CA ARG A 94 -7.81 15.51 -21.26
C ARG A 94 -6.79 14.87 -20.32
N LEU A 95 -6.01 13.93 -20.82
CA LEU A 95 -4.87 13.36 -20.12
C LEU A 95 -3.64 14.27 -20.31
N VAL A 96 -3.17 14.84 -19.21
CA VAL A 96 -1.99 15.72 -19.17
C VAL A 96 -0.87 14.97 -18.43
N PRO A 97 0.33 14.83 -19.02
CA PRO A 97 1.43 14.14 -18.35
C PRO A 97 1.87 14.90 -17.09
N LEU A 98 2.15 14.16 -16.02
CA LEU A 98 2.86 14.71 -14.87
C LEU A 98 4.22 15.26 -15.33
N PRO A 99 4.60 16.48 -14.91
CA PRO A 99 5.85 17.06 -15.31
C PRO A 99 7.02 16.19 -14.86
N ASP A 100 7.99 16.00 -15.76
CA ASP A 100 9.21 15.27 -15.42
C ASP A 100 9.97 15.95 -14.26
N GLY A 101 10.62 15.12 -13.42
CA GLY A 101 11.35 15.63 -12.26
C GLY A 101 10.47 15.95 -11.05
N LEU A 102 9.22 15.48 -10.98
CA LEU A 102 8.48 15.46 -9.73
C LEU A 102 8.99 14.32 -8.83
N MET A 103 9.32 14.64 -7.60
CA MET A 103 9.51 13.67 -6.53
C MET A 103 8.22 13.63 -5.71
N MET A 104 7.36 12.67 -5.98
CA MET A 104 5.94 12.68 -5.61
C MET A 104 5.25 13.97 -6.12
N MET A 105 5.10 15.00 -5.30
CA MET A 105 4.47 16.28 -5.65
C MET A 105 5.43 17.47 -5.62
N VAL A 106 6.73 17.24 -5.32
CA VAL A 106 7.75 18.29 -5.20
C VAL A 106 8.54 18.43 -6.49
N PRO A 107 8.58 19.62 -7.13
CA PRO A 107 9.33 19.83 -8.36
C PRO A 107 10.84 19.85 -8.08
N THR A 108 11.60 19.07 -8.85
CA THR A 108 13.07 19.05 -8.82
C THR A 108 13.70 19.57 -10.11
N ARG A 109 12.88 19.90 -11.12
CA ARG A 109 13.29 20.49 -12.39
C ARG A 109 12.37 21.66 -12.74
N ILE A 110 12.95 22.79 -13.13
CA ILE A 110 12.22 24.03 -13.39
C ILE A 110 11.50 23.99 -14.75
N LEU A 111 12.19 23.59 -15.82
CA LEU A 111 11.65 23.66 -17.17
C LEU A 111 10.37 22.79 -17.35
N PRO A 112 10.32 21.52 -16.95
CA PRO A 112 9.09 20.74 -17.02
C PRO A 112 7.94 21.33 -16.20
N LEU A 113 8.25 21.96 -15.05
CA LEU A 113 7.24 22.64 -14.25
C LEU A 113 6.66 23.86 -14.98
N LEU A 114 7.48 24.65 -15.64
CA LEU A 114 7.03 25.84 -16.37
C LEU A 114 6.20 25.48 -17.61
N THR A 115 6.56 24.42 -18.31
CA THR A 115 5.90 24.00 -19.57
C THR A 115 4.65 23.15 -19.39
N THR A 116 4.45 22.52 -18.22
CA THR A 116 3.27 21.66 -18.00
C THR A 116 1.95 22.42 -18.11
N GLY A 117 0.95 21.81 -18.77
CA GLY A 117 -0.46 22.27 -18.76
C GLY A 117 -1.22 21.90 -17.48
N LEU A 118 -0.62 21.07 -16.60
CA LEU A 118 -1.28 20.56 -15.42
C LEU A 118 -1.56 21.64 -14.36
N LEU A 119 -0.66 22.62 -14.23
CA LEU A 119 -0.73 23.69 -13.23
C LEU A 119 -0.84 25.06 -13.89
N GLY A 120 -1.69 25.92 -13.32
CA GLY A 120 -1.80 27.31 -13.75
C GLY A 120 -0.58 28.15 -13.38
N TRP A 121 -0.42 29.32 -14.04
CA TRP A 121 0.73 30.19 -13.83
C TRP A 121 0.82 30.72 -12.38
N ARG A 122 -0.30 30.93 -11.71
CA ARG A 122 -0.35 31.37 -10.28
C ARG A 122 0.28 30.33 -9.36
N THR A 123 -0.04 29.06 -9.56
CA THR A 123 0.53 27.94 -8.81
C THR A 123 2.03 27.79 -9.10
N LYS A 124 2.44 27.90 -10.35
CA LYS A 124 3.87 27.89 -10.75
C LYS A 124 4.65 29.01 -10.09
N LEU A 125 4.10 30.22 -10.06
CA LEU A 125 4.71 31.36 -9.37
C LEU A 125 4.81 31.11 -7.86
N ARG A 126 3.76 30.61 -7.23
CA ARG A 126 3.76 30.25 -5.80
C ARG A 126 4.81 29.18 -5.48
N MET A 127 4.95 28.15 -6.31
CA MET A 127 6.00 27.13 -6.18
C MET A 127 7.41 27.75 -6.32
N GLY A 128 7.57 28.75 -7.17
CA GLY A 128 8.82 29.52 -7.27
C GLY A 128 9.10 30.36 -6.01
N MET A 129 8.09 31.06 -5.48
CA MET A 129 8.24 31.84 -4.25
C MET A 129 8.46 30.96 -3.00
N GLU A 130 7.99 29.74 -3.01
CA GLU A 130 8.20 28.76 -1.95
C GLU A 130 9.70 28.52 -1.68
N LEU A 131 10.55 28.63 -2.68
CA LEU A 131 12.01 28.53 -2.53
C LEU A 131 12.60 29.57 -1.57
N LEU A 132 11.95 30.70 -1.36
CA LEU A 132 12.41 31.77 -0.47
C LEU A 132 11.88 31.63 0.98
N ARG A 133 11.08 30.61 1.24
CA ARG A 133 10.42 30.42 2.53
C ARG A 133 11.44 30.09 3.63
N ALA A 134 11.36 30.81 4.76
CA ALA A 134 12.18 30.55 5.92
C ALA A 134 11.63 29.36 6.74
N PRO A 135 12.50 28.63 7.47
CA PRO A 135 12.08 27.58 8.39
C PRO A 135 11.07 28.10 9.44
N ARG A 136 9.97 27.40 9.58
CA ARG A 136 8.94 27.66 10.59
C ARG A 136 8.40 26.33 11.09
N PRO A 137 9.14 25.65 12.02
CA PRO A 137 8.67 24.41 12.60
C PRO A 137 7.29 24.61 13.21
N LYS A 138 6.34 23.74 12.87
CA LYS A 138 5.01 23.72 13.43
C LYS A 138 4.90 22.60 14.45
N PRO A 139 4.44 22.88 15.67
CA PRO A 139 4.09 21.81 16.60
C PRO A 139 2.79 21.14 16.15
N GLY A 140 2.69 19.83 16.35
CA GLY A 140 1.50 19.05 16.09
C GLY A 140 1.49 18.39 14.72
N ASP A 141 0.37 17.74 14.43
CA ASP A 141 0.09 17.03 13.18
C ASP A 141 -0.96 17.81 12.38
N GLU A 142 -0.84 17.81 11.07
CA GLU A 142 -1.78 18.47 10.16
C GLU A 142 -2.10 17.54 8.98
N SER A 143 -3.12 17.87 8.21
CA SER A 143 -3.46 17.10 7.03
C SER A 143 -2.45 17.33 5.89
N VAL A 144 -2.32 16.33 5.01
CA VAL A 144 -1.49 16.49 3.80
C VAL A 144 -2.00 17.64 2.93
N ALA A 145 -3.33 17.83 2.86
CA ALA A 145 -3.91 18.92 2.09
C ALA A 145 -3.50 20.30 2.63
N GLU A 146 -3.58 20.51 3.95
CA GLU A 146 -3.14 21.76 4.60
C GLU A 146 -1.67 22.01 4.36
N PHE A 147 -0.82 21.00 4.58
CA PHE A 147 0.62 21.08 4.36
C PHE A 147 0.97 21.45 2.91
N ILE A 148 0.40 20.76 1.92
CA ILE A 148 0.67 21.04 0.50
C ILE A 148 0.06 22.37 0.07
N GLN A 149 -1.12 22.71 0.56
CA GLN A 149 -1.75 24.00 0.27
C GLN A 149 -0.92 25.16 0.80
N GLU A 150 -0.31 25.02 1.96
CA GLU A 150 0.57 26.04 2.53
C GLU A 150 1.84 26.26 1.67
N HIS A 151 2.44 25.18 1.16
CA HIS A 151 3.64 25.25 0.32
C HIS A 151 3.32 25.66 -1.12
N TYR A 152 2.37 24.99 -1.78
CA TYR A 152 2.18 25.07 -3.22
C TYR A 152 0.81 25.58 -3.68
N GLY A 153 -0.15 25.71 -2.76
CA GLY A 153 -1.51 26.19 -3.06
C GLY A 153 -2.50 25.08 -3.38
N ALA A 154 -3.79 25.47 -3.44
CA ALA A 154 -4.90 24.52 -3.57
C ALA A 154 -4.87 23.72 -4.87
N GLU A 155 -4.45 24.32 -6.00
CA GLU A 155 -4.39 23.58 -7.27
C GLU A 155 -3.34 22.46 -7.23
N ALA A 156 -2.26 22.59 -6.44
CA ALA A 156 -1.30 21.51 -6.23
C ALA A 156 -1.91 20.39 -5.36
N VAL A 157 -2.80 20.72 -4.42
CA VAL A 157 -3.57 19.69 -3.71
C VAL A 157 -4.47 18.95 -4.69
N ASP A 158 -5.22 19.65 -5.52
CA ASP A 158 -6.22 19.07 -6.43
C ASP A 158 -5.64 18.18 -7.52
N TYR A 159 -4.49 18.56 -8.10
CA TYR A 159 -3.94 17.89 -9.29
C TYR A 159 -2.62 17.14 -9.04
N LEU A 160 -2.02 17.25 -7.86
CA LEU A 160 -0.84 16.47 -7.48
C LEU A 160 -1.10 15.62 -6.23
N ALA A 161 -1.42 16.23 -5.08
CA ALA A 161 -1.54 15.49 -3.82
C ALA A 161 -2.74 14.55 -3.81
N GLU A 162 -3.93 15.03 -4.16
CA GLU A 162 -5.16 14.23 -4.13
C GLU A 162 -5.07 13.01 -5.06
N PRO A 163 -4.77 13.13 -6.38
CA PRO A 163 -4.77 11.97 -7.24
C PRO A 163 -3.65 10.97 -6.93
N LEU A 164 -2.50 11.43 -6.45
CA LEU A 164 -1.41 10.53 -6.02
C LEU A 164 -1.78 9.76 -4.74
N LEU A 165 -2.35 10.43 -3.75
CA LEU A 165 -2.69 9.80 -2.47
C LEU A 165 -3.94 8.93 -2.57
N SER A 166 -4.95 9.33 -3.34
CA SER A 166 -6.10 8.45 -3.60
C SER A 166 -5.70 7.20 -4.38
N GLY A 167 -4.76 7.29 -5.33
CA GLY A 167 -4.23 6.13 -6.04
C GLY A 167 -3.38 5.19 -5.17
N ILE A 168 -2.66 5.71 -4.17
CA ILE A 168 -1.76 4.92 -3.31
C ILE A 168 -2.48 4.42 -2.05
N TYR A 169 -3.25 5.28 -1.39
CA TYR A 169 -3.87 5.02 -0.08
C TYR A 169 -5.38 4.80 -0.16
N GLY A 170 -6.02 5.07 -1.31
CA GLY A 170 -7.48 5.15 -1.38
C GLY A 170 -8.04 6.19 -0.40
N GLY A 171 -7.24 7.19 -0.01
CA GLY A 171 -7.51 8.13 1.09
C GLY A 171 -7.75 9.56 0.60
N ASN A 172 -8.33 10.37 1.50
CA ASN A 172 -8.56 11.77 1.28
C ASN A 172 -7.44 12.60 1.91
N PRO A 173 -6.67 13.42 1.15
CA PRO A 173 -5.56 14.21 1.67
C PRO A 173 -5.98 15.23 2.74
N THR A 174 -7.26 15.62 2.83
CA THR A 174 -7.77 16.50 3.89
C THR A 174 -7.88 15.82 5.25
N GLN A 175 -7.79 14.50 5.30
CA GLN A 175 -7.88 13.71 6.52
C GLN A 175 -6.55 13.01 6.87
N LEU A 176 -5.72 12.74 5.87
CA LEU A 176 -4.46 12.02 6.05
C LEU A 176 -3.42 12.87 6.79
N SER A 177 -2.82 12.32 7.84
CA SER A 177 -1.71 12.89 8.60
C SER A 177 -0.48 13.06 7.73
N VAL A 178 0.03 14.27 7.59
CA VAL A 178 1.28 14.51 6.85
C VAL A 178 2.46 13.84 7.54
N THR A 179 2.49 13.85 8.87
CA THR A 179 3.55 13.25 9.67
C THR A 179 3.62 11.73 9.49
N SER A 180 2.48 11.06 9.35
CA SER A 180 2.42 9.60 9.14
C SER A 180 2.65 9.18 7.69
N VAL A 181 2.13 9.97 6.72
CA VAL A 181 2.16 9.62 5.29
C VAL A 181 3.41 10.14 4.58
N LEU A 182 3.88 11.33 4.96
CA LEU A 182 5.01 12.05 4.33
C LEU A 182 6.04 12.56 5.37
N PRO A 183 6.49 11.73 6.35
CA PRO A 183 7.33 12.20 7.46
C PRO A 183 8.58 12.92 6.98
N ARG A 184 9.22 12.41 5.92
CA ARG A 184 10.41 13.03 5.35
C ARG A 184 10.16 14.45 4.79
N PHE A 185 8.97 14.73 4.29
CA PHE A 185 8.63 16.07 3.79
C PHE A 185 8.49 17.04 4.95
N VAL A 186 7.90 16.60 6.06
CA VAL A 186 7.82 17.40 7.29
C VAL A 186 9.21 17.72 7.84
N GLU A 187 10.10 16.73 7.92
CA GLU A 187 11.50 16.94 8.34
C GLU A 187 12.21 17.96 7.45
N LEU A 188 12.09 17.82 6.13
CA LEU A 188 12.72 18.73 5.17
C LEU A 188 12.12 20.14 5.25
N ALA A 189 10.81 20.28 5.39
CA ALA A 189 10.15 21.58 5.56
C ALA A 189 10.59 22.26 6.87
N ASN A 190 10.67 21.53 7.96
CA ASN A 190 11.14 22.05 9.25
C ASN A 190 12.61 22.50 9.21
N GLN A 191 13.46 21.73 8.51
CA GLN A 191 14.89 22.03 8.42
C GLN A 191 15.19 23.18 7.46
N TYR A 192 14.53 23.22 6.30
CA TYR A 192 14.87 24.16 5.21
C TYR A 192 13.84 25.29 5.05
N GLY A 193 12.66 25.20 5.64
CA GLY A 193 11.53 26.09 5.44
C GLY A 193 10.84 25.91 4.09
N SER A 194 11.61 25.64 3.05
CA SER A 194 11.15 25.30 1.72
C SER A 194 11.23 23.78 1.50
N LEU A 195 10.11 23.17 1.16
CA LEU A 195 10.04 21.76 0.81
C LEU A 195 10.87 21.47 -0.45
N THR A 196 10.80 22.36 -1.44
CA THR A 196 11.58 22.24 -2.67
C THR A 196 13.10 22.32 -2.41
N ARG A 197 13.58 23.29 -1.61
CA ARG A 197 14.99 23.35 -1.21
C ARG A 197 15.44 22.12 -0.45
N GLY A 198 14.61 21.66 0.49
CA GLY A 198 14.88 20.46 1.29
C GLY A 198 15.07 19.22 0.41
N VAL A 199 14.17 19.01 -0.55
CA VAL A 199 14.25 17.89 -1.50
C VAL A 199 15.48 18.00 -2.40
N LEU A 200 15.79 19.19 -2.92
CA LEU A 200 16.98 19.42 -3.75
C LEU A 200 18.28 19.18 -2.95
N ALA A 201 18.36 19.65 -1.71
CA ALA A 201 19.50 19.42 -0.83
C ALA A 201 19.67 17.92 -0.49
N ALA A 202 18.58 17.23 -0.18
CA ALA A 202 18.60 15.79 0.07
C ALA A 202 19.05 15.00 -1.17
N ARG A 203 18.62 15.43 -2.37
CA ARG A 203 19.05 14.83 -3.63
C ARG A 203 20.53 15.07 -3.92
N ALA A 204 21.03 16.28 -3.66
CA ALA A 204 22.44 16.60 -3.82
C ALA A 204 23.34 15.76 -2.90
N LYS A 205 22.95 15.58 -1.64
CA LYS A 205 23.66 14.72 -0.66
C LYS A 205 23.68 13.25 -1.05
N ALA A 206 22.62 12.77 -1.72
CA ALA A 206 22.49 11.36 -2.10
C ALA A 206 23.40 10.93 -3.26
N GLY A 207 24.07 11.86 -3.93
CA GLY A 207 24.99 11.60 -5.04
C GLY A 207 24.29 11.06 -6.31
N ARG A 208 25.12 10.78 -7.35
CA ARG A 208 24.65 10.25 -8.65
C ARG A 208 24.28 8.76 -8.63
N ASP A 209 24.69 8.01 -7.63
CA ASP A 209 24.56 6.55 -7.57
C ASP A 209 23.12 6.02 -7.36
N ARG A 210 22.15 6.90 -7.11
CA ARG A 210 20.73 6.51 -6.92
C ARG A 210 19.99 6.18 -8.23
N HIS A 211 20.60 6.30 -9.39
CA HIS A 211 19.93 6.07 -10.67
C HIS A 211 19.94 4.61 -11.15
N SER A 212 20.49 3.67 -10.40
CA SER A 212 20.60 2.27 -10.84
C SER A 212 19.41 1.39 -10.46
N ALA A 213 18.66 1.71 -9.41
CA ALA A 213 17.54 0.88 -8.97
C ALA A 213 16.19 1.41 -9.51
N PRO A 214 15.34 0.51 -10.06
CA PRO A 214 14.00 0.88 -10.51
C PRO A 214 13.17 1.38 -9.32
N LEU A 215 12.16 2.26 -9.58
CA LEU A 215 11.32 2.81 -8.53
C LEU A 215 10.51 1.72 -7.82
N PHE A 216 9.95 0.81 -8.62
CA PHE A 216 9.19 -0.33 -8.11
C PHE A 216 9.87 -1.64 -8.47
N ARG A 217 9.71 -2.62 -7.59
CA ARG A 217 10.11 -4.01 -7.80
C ARG A 217 8.92 -4.94 -7.61
N THR A 218 8.98 -6.07 -8.28
CA THR A 218 8.03 -7.17 -8.17
C THR A 218 8.74 -8.49 -8.43
N LEU A 219 8.00 -9.60 -8.40
CA LEU A 219 8.50 -10.92 -8.79
C LEU A 219 8.00 -11.30 -10.19
N GLN A 220 8.78 -12.07 -10.91
CA GLN A 220 8.48 -12.52 -12.28
C GLN A 220 7.16 -13.29 -12.34
N GLY A 221 6.91 -14.16 -11.38
CA GLY A 221 5.65 -14.91 -11.27
C GLY A 221 4.50 -14.16 -10.66
N GLY A 222 4.69 -12.87 -10.28
CA GLY A 222 3.76 -12.08 -9.49
C GLY A 222 4.07 -12.13 -8.00
N LEU A 223 3.42 -11.25 -7.22
CA LEU A 223 3.64 -11.18 -5.76
C LEU A 223 3.12 -12.42 -5.00
N GLY A 224 2.20 -13.18 -5.58
CA GLY A 224 1.79 -14.48 -5.05
C GLY A 224 2.95 -15.44 -4.84
N GLN A 225 3.98 -15.38 -5.70
CA GLN A 225 5.19 -16.16 -5.57
C GLN A 225 5.93 -15.95 -4.24
N LEU A 226 5.86 -14.73 -3.67
CA LEU A 226 6.41 -14.45 -2.34
C LEU A 226 5.62 -15.19 -1.24
N VAL A 227 4.29 -15.18 -1.34
CA VAL A 227 3.40 -15.88 -0.40
C VAL A 227 3.67 -17.40 -0.45
N GLU A 228 3.74 -17.97 -1.64
CA GLU A 228 4.03 -19.39 -1.86
C GLU A 228 5.40 -19.78 -1.30
N ALA A 229 6.43 -18.97 -1.53
CA ALA A 229 7.76 -19.22 -1.02
C ALA A 229 7.83 -19.18 0.51
N ILE A 230 7.14 -18.21 1.15
CA ILE A 230 7.06 -18.17 2.61
C ILE A 230 6.32 -19.40 3.13
N ALA A 231 5.15 -19.74 2.55
CA ALA A 231 4.38 -20.91 2.94
C ALA A 231 5.18 -22.20 2.82
N GLY A 232 5.96 -22.36 1.75
CA GLY A 232 6.88 -23.50 1.58
C GLY A 232 7.98 -23.52 2.64
N ALA A 233 8.59 -22.37 2.96
CA ALA A 233 9.67 -22.27 3.93
C ALA A 233 9.22 -22.55 5.39
N ILE A 234 7.96 -22.28 5.74
CA ILE A 234 7.39 -22.56 7.05
C ILE A 234 6.72 -23.94 7.15
N GLY A 235 6.57 -24.66 6.03
CA GLY A 235 5.94 -25.99 5.98
C GLY A 235 6.58 -26.95 6.97
N GLY A 236 5.74 -27.68 7.70
CA GLY A 236 6.16 -28.64 8.75
C GLY A 236 6.69 -28.02 10.05
N LYS A 237 6.84 -26.68 10.12
CA LYS A 237 7.32 -25.96 11.31
C LYS A 237 6.26 -25.07 11.93
N VAL A 238 5.29 -24.64 11.14
CA VAL A 238 4.18 -23.77 11.52
C VAL A 238 2.89 -24.47 11.18
N GLU A 239 1.98 -24.54 12.15
CA GLU A 239 0.64 -25.03 11.92
C GLU A 239 -0.22 -23.92 11.31
N VAL A 240 -0.91 -24.19 10.22
CA VAL A 240 -1.89 -23.27 9.63
C VAL A 240 -3.28 -23.83 9.85
N ARG A 241 -4.11 -23.10 10.61
CA ARG A 241 -5.52 -23.47 10.87
C ARG A 241 -6.45 -22.55 10.06
N PRO A 242 -7.27 -23.11 9.16
CA PRO A 242 -8.29 -22.35 8.44
C PRO A 242 -9.49 -22.10 9.36
N CYS A 243 -9.35 -21.19 10.30
CA CYS A 243 -10.37 -20.82 11.27
C CYS A 243 -10.27 -19.36 11.66
N ARG A 244 -11.36 -18.81 12.18
CA ARG A 244 -11.45 -17.43 12.65
C ARG A 244 -11.31 -17.38 14.17
N ALA A 245 -10.39 -16.55 14.68
CA ALA A 245 -10.40 -16.14 16.07
C ALA A 245 -11.65 -15.27 16.33
N GLN A 246 -12.39 -15.53 17.39
CA GLN A 246 -13.59 -14.79 17.80
C GLN A 246 -13.29 -13.82 18.95
N THR A 247 -12.46 -14.22 19.91
CA THR A 247 -12.04 -13.39 21.03
C THR A 247 -10.73 -13.89 21.60
N ILE A 248 -9.98 -12.99 22.19
CA ILE A 248 -8.75 -13.26 22.94
C ILE A 248 -8.98 -12.81 24.38
N GLN A 249 -8.57 -13.62 25.33
CA GLN A 249 -8.68 -13.35 26.76
C GLN A 249 -7.35 -13.60 27.46
N ARG A 250 -7.08 -12.88 28.55
CA ARG A 250 -5.98 -13.21 29.46
C ARG A 250 -6.28 -14.53 30.16
N ALA A 251 -5.27 -15.37 30.29
CA ALA A 251 -5.27 -16.56 31.12
C ALA A 251 -4.32 -16.34 32.33
N GLU A 252 -4.27 -17.29 33.26
CA GLU A 252 -3.30 -17.24 34.39
C GLU A 252 -1.86 -17.13 33.88
N ALA A 253 -1.55 -17.84 32.79
CA ALA A 253 -0.30 -17.72 32.07
C ALA A 253 -0.61 -17.52 30.57
N GLY A 254 -0.28 -16.34 30.01
CA GLY A 254 -0.48 -16.07 28.60
C GLY A 254 -1.92 -15.71 28.22
N PHE A 255 -2.43 -16.36 27.19
CA PHE A 255 -3.71 -16.04 26.54
C PHE A 255 -4.48 -17.32 26.17
N ARG A 256 -5.79 -17.18 26.04
CA ARG A 256 -6.66 -18.15 25.39
C ARG A 256 -7.47 -17.48 24.29
N ILE A 257 -7.54 -18.15 23.17
CA ILE A 257 -8.20 -17.66 21.94
C ILE A 257 -9.40 -18.57 21.66
N LYS A 258 -10.61 -18.00 21.58
CA LYS A 258 -11.80 -18.69 21.14
C LYS A 258 -11.85 -18.73 19.62
N LEU A 259 -12.12 -19.90 19.06
CA LEU A 259 -12.24 -20.15 17.62
C LEU A 259 -13.70 -20.21 17.20
N ASP A 260 -13.98 -20.03 15.93
CA ASP A 260 -15.33 -20.07 15.33
C ASP A 260 -15.94 -21.48 15.29
N ASP A 261 -15.14 -22.54 15.46
CA ASP A 261 -15.59 -23.91 15.66
C ASP A 261 -16.03 -24.23 17.11
N GLY A 262 -15.94 -23.23 18.00
CA GLY A 262 -16.25 -23.33 19.42
C GLY A 262 -15.07 -23.77 20.30
N GLY A 263 -13.94 -24.17 19.70
CA GLY A 263 -12.74 -24.59 20.41
C GLY A 263 -12.00 -23.41 21.07
N TRP A 264 -11.06 -23.75 21.97
CA TRP A 264 -10.15 -22.83 22.60
C TRP A 264 -8.71 -23.24 22.34
N LEU A 265 -7.86 -22.25 22.08
CA LEU A 265 -6.42 -22.42 21.89
C LEU A 265 -5.68 -21.57 22.92
N GLU A 266 -4.73 -22.18 23.64
CA GLU A 266 -3.86 -21.48 24.56
C GLU A 266 -2.59 -21.00 23.86
N ALA A 267 -2.05 -19.87 24.31
CA ALA A 267 -0.82 -19.29 23.78
C ALA A 267 -0.05 -18.51 24.86
N ASP A 268 1.28 -18.64 24.86
CA ASP A 268 2.15 -17.79 25.68
C ASP A 268 2.28 -16.38 25.07
N GLN A 269 2.28 -16.32 23.74
CA GLN A 269 2.46 -15.11 22.95
C GLN A 269 1.42 -15.03 21.86
N VAL A 270 0.85 -13.87 21.62
CA VAL A 270 -0.12 -13.61 20.54
C VAL A 270 0.34 -12.48 19.66
N VAL A 271 0.33 -12.70 18.35
CA VAL A 271 0.57 -11.65 17.34
C VAL A 271 -0.74 -11.38 16.61
N VAL A 272 -1.27 -10.18 16.77
CA VAL A 272 -2.45 -9.71 16.03
C VAL A 272 -1.96 -9.09 14.72
N ALA A 273 -2.10 -9.87 13.64
CA ALA A 273 -1.63 -9.52 12.29
C ALA A 273 -2.79 -9.35 11.29
N CYS A 274 -4.00 -9.18 11.79
CA CYS A 274 -5.21 -8.85 11.04
C CYS A 274 -5.43 -7.32 10.97
N GLU A 275 -6.50 -6.89 10.28
CA GLU A 275 -6.92 -5.49 10.22
C GLU A 275 -7.26 -4.96 11.63
N ALA A 276 -6.96 -3.67 11.90
CA ALA A 276 -7.14 -3.10 13.25
C ALA A 276 -8.57 -3.20 13.77
N HIS A 277 -9.58 -3.05 12.91
CA HIS A 277 -10.98 -3.24 13.31
C HIS A 277 -11.32 -4.68 13.74
N SER A 278 -10.66 -5.67 13.14
CA SER A 278 -10.75 -7.06 13.57
C SER A 278 -10.00 -7.26 14.89
N GLY A 279 -8.82 -6.69 15.03
CA GLY A 279 -8.06 -6.65 16.28
C GLY A 279 -8.84 -6.00 17.43
N SER A 280 -9.57 -4.91 17.17
CA SER A 280 -10.46 -4.26 18.12
C SER A 280 -11.51 -5.24 18.67
N ALA A 281 -12.18 -5.96 17.78
CA ALA A 281 -13.20 -6.94 18.17
C ALA A 281 -12.62 -8.12 19.00
N LEU A 282 -11.36 -8.48 18.74
CA LEU A 282 -10.70 -9.61 19.41
C LEU A 282 -10.20 -9.25 20.82
N LEU A 283 -9.75 -8.03 21.04
CA LEU A 283 -8.96 -7.65 22.22
C LEU A 283 -9.75 -7.01 23.37
N GLY A 284 -11.07 -6.86 23.24
CA GLY A 284 -11.91 -6.28 24.29
C GLY A 284 -11.79 -6.96 25.66
N GLY A 285 -11.54 -8.27 25.67
CA GLY A 285 -11.31 -9.06 26.89
C GLY A 285 -9.86 -9.07 27.40
N VAL A 286 -8.93 -8.44 26.67
CA VAL A 286 -7.50 -8.33 27.05
C VAL A 286 -7.18 -6.94 27.56
N ASP A 287 -7.58 -5.92 26.79
CA ASP A 287 -7.37 -4.51 27.06
C ASP A 287 -8.41 -3.67 26.31
N GLY A 288 -9.39 -3.15 27.06
CA GLY A 288 -10.49 -2.36 26.50
C GLY A 288 -10.04 -1.08 25.81
N ARG A 289 -8.99 -0.40 26.37
CA ARG A 289 -8.48 0.83 25.78
C ARG A 289 -7.75 0.57 24.47
N LEU A 290 -6.94 -0.47 24.41
CA LEU A 290 -6.31 -0.90 23.16
C LEU A 290 -7.34 -1.26 22.10
N ALA A 291 -8.39 -2.00 22.48
CA ALA A 291 -9.48 -2.36 21.58
C ALA A 291 -10.19 -1.11 21.00
N GLU A 292 -10.49 -0.13 21.86
CA GLU A 292 -11.00 1.18 21.42
C GLU A 292 -10.08 1.87 20.40
N LEU A 293 -8.79 2.02 20.74
CA LEU A 293 -7.80 2.67 19.88
C LEU A 293 -7.71 2.00 18.50
N LEU A 294 -7.69 0.67 18.46
CA LEU A 294 -7.71 -0.10 17.21
C LEU A 294 -8.98 0.17 16.40
N GLY A 295 -10.13 0.28 17.07
CA GLY A 295 -11.41 0.60 16.45
C GLY A 295 -11.48 1.99 15.83
N THR A 296 -10.64 2.94 16.29
CA THR A 296 -10.59 4.30 15.76
C THR A 296 -9.76 4.44 14.49
N VAL A 297 -9.02 3.42 14.05
CA VAL A 297 -8.28 3.45 12.79
C VAL A 297 -9.24 3.28 11.61
N PRO A 298 -9.46 4.30 10.78
CA PRO A 298 -10.34 4.17 9.64
C PRO A 298 -9.72 3.28 8.56
N TYR A 299 -10.56 2.65 7.76
CA TYR A 299 -10.14 1.83 6.63
C TYR A 299 -10.95 2.19 5.39
N SER A 300 -10.28 2.34 4.26
CA SER A 300 -10.95 2.44 2.97
C SER A 300 -11.20 1.06 2.37
N SER A 301 -12.27 0.99 1.57
CA SER A 301 -12.58 -0.15 0.71
C SER A 301 -12.14 0.17 -0.70
N SER A 302 -11.59 -0.80 -1.40
CA SER A 302 -11.14 -0.62 -2.78
C SER A 302 -11.54 -1.78 -3.66
N MET A 303 -11.66 -1.50 -4.96
CA MET A 303 -11.90 -2.50 -5.98
C MET A 303 -10.85 -2.34 -7.07
N THR A 304 -10.31 -3.47 -7.54
CA THR A 304 -9.48 -3.51 -8.73
C THR A 304 -10.20 -4.27 -9.82
N VAL A 305 -10.22 -3.68 -11.03
CA VAL A 305 -10.82 -4.26 -12.22
C VAL A 305 -9.75 -4.35 -13.30
N ALA A 306 -9.35 -5.57 -13.65
CA ALA A 306 -8.45 -5.81 -14.75
C ALA A 306 -9.24 -6.17 -16.01
N LEU A 307 -9.03 -5.39 -17.05
CA LEU A 307 -9.60 -5.60 -18.37
C LEU A 307 -8.49 -6.00 -19.35
N GLY A 308 -8.61 -7.17 -19.97
CA GLY A 308 -7.68 -7.64 -21.02
C GLY A 308 -8.26 -7.41 -22.41
N PHE A 309 -7.43 -6.94 -23.34
CA PHE A 309 -7.78 -6.63 -24.72
C PHE A 309 -6.77 -7.25 -25.68
N ASP A 310 -7.17 -7.47 -26.93
CA ASP A 310 -6.22 -7.67 -28.02
C ASP A 310 -5.74 -6.31 -28.53
N ALA A 311 -4.44 -6.16 -28.74
CA ALA A 311 -3.86 -4.89 -29.19
C ALA A 311 -4.40 -4.46 -30.57
N ALA A 312 -4.78 -5.41 -31.41
CA ALA A 312 -5.38 -5.16 -32.72
C ALA A 312 -6.78 -4.55 -32.65
N ASP A 313 -7.49 -4.71 -31.51
CA ASP A 313 -8.83 -4.17 -31.31
C ASP A 313 -8.84 -2.67 -30.95
N PHE A 314 -7.66 -2.08 -30.68
CA PHE A 314 -7.56 -0.64 -30.42
C PHE A 314 -7.75 0.15 -31.71
N THR A 315 -8.94 0.70 -31.87
CA THR A 315 -9.35 1.53 -33.01
C THR A 315 -9.82 2.90 -32.52
N GLY A 316 -9.87 3.89 -33.41
CA GLY A 316 -10.29 5.25 -33.08
C GLY A 316 -9.16 6.28 -33.23
N PRO A 317 -9.40 7.55 -32.88
CA PRO A 317 -8.42 8.63 -33.05
C PRO A 317 -7.10 8.41 -32.28
N GLY A 318 -7.13 7.55 -31.25
CA GLY A 318 -5.98 7.12 -30.47
C GLY A 318 -5.41 5.74 -30.85
N GLY A 319 -5.81 5.12 -31.94
CA GLY A 319 -5.53 3.80 -32.54
C GLY A 319 -4.35 2.92 -32.10
N THR A 320 -3.70 3.27 -31.00
CA THR A 320 -2.63 2.51 -30.35
C THR A 320 -2.91 2.45 -28.85
N PRO A 321 -2.49 1.38 -28.15
CA PRO A 321 -2.54 1.33 -26.71
C PRO A 321 -1.88 2.57 -26.10
N PRO A 322 -2.47 3.20 -25.07
CA PRO A 322 -1.91 4.38 -24.47
C PRO A 322 -0.50 4.15 -23.94
N HIS A 323 0.38 5.13 -24.17
CA HIS A 323 1.77 5.09 -23.72
C HIS A 323 1.89 5.43 -22.22
N GLY A 324 2.93 4.90 -21.56
CA GLY A 324 3.24 5.19 -20.16
C GLY A 324 2.56 4.25 -19.15
N PHE A 325 2.75 4.53 -17.86
CA PHE A 325 2.30 3.64 -16.77
C PHE A 325 0.79 3.65 -16.57
N GLY A 326 0.13 4.75 -16.93
CA GLY A 326 -1.30 4.91 -16.73
C GLY A 326 -1.68 6.34 -16.37
N PHE A 327 -2.86 6.49 -15.79
CA PHE A 327 -3.40 7.80 -15.44
C PHE A 327 -4.09 7.81 -14.08
N LEU A 328 -4.17 9.01 -13.53
CA LEU A 328 -4.89 9.34 -12.30
C LEU A 328 -6.04 10.27 -12.63
N VAL A 329 -7.18 10.10 -11.94
CA VAL A 329 -8.35 10.94 -12.10
C VAL A 329 -8.57 11.73 -10.81
N PRO A 330 -8.26 13.03 -10.78
CA PRO A 330 -8.50 13.87 -9.62
C PRO A 330 -9.98 13.91 -9.25
N LYS A 331 -10.29 14.06 -7.97
CA LYS A 331 -11.66 14.11 -7.46
C LYS A 331 -12.57 15.07 -8.24
N LYS A 332 -12.02 16.22 -8.66
CA LYS A 332 -12.75 17.24 -9.45
C LYS A 332 -13.17 16.77 -10.85
N GLU A 333 -12.46 15.80 -11.41
CA GLU A 333 -12.65 15.28 -12.76
C GLU A 333 -13.28 13.88 -12.75
N ARG A 334 -13.47 13.30 -11.56
CA ARG A 334 -13.82 11.91 -11.35
C ARG A 334 -15.34 11.70 -11.47
N ARG A 335 -15.72 10.65 -12.18
CA ARG A 335 -17.00 10.00 -11.96
C ARG A 335 -16.82 8.95 -10.87
N ARG A 336 -16.28 7.77 -11.21
CA ARG A 336 -15.99 6.70 -10.23
C ARG A 336 -14.56 6.15 -10.35
N LEU A 337 -14.00 6.12 -11.56
CA LEU A 337 -12.64 5.61 -11.79
C LEU A 337 -11.60 6.54 -11.16
N VAL A 338 -10.81 5.99 -10.24
CA VAL A 338 -9.76 6.72 -9.50
C VAL A 338 -8.46 6.77 -10.27
N ALA A 339 -8.09 5.64 -10.87
CA ALA A 339 -6.83 5.48 -11.60
C ALA A 339 -6.89 4.28 -12.55
N CYS A 340 -5.98 4.26 -13.50
CA CYS A 340 -5.71 3.11 -14.34
C CYS A 340 -4.21 2.92 -14.52
N THR A 341 -3.76 1.66 -14.47
CA THR A 341 -2.39 1.26 -14.81
C THR A 341 -2.39 0.37 -16.04
N TRP A 342 -1.56 0.69 -17.02
CA TRP A 342 -1.27 -0.18 -18.17
C TRP A 342 -0.22 -1.21 -17.73
N VAL A 343 -0.67 -2.43 -17.45
CA VAL A 343 0.17 -3.47 -16.82
C VAL A 343 1.39 -3.78 -17.66
N GLY A 344 1.23 -3.96 -18.97
CA GLY A 344 2.32 -4.28 -19.90
C GLY A 344 3.34 -3.14 -20.07
N ALA A 345 2.92 -1.86 -19.95
CA ALA A 345 3.84 -0.73 -19.99
C ALA A 345 4.67 -0.63 -18.72
N LYS A 346 4.09 -0.89 -17.55
CA LYS A 346 4.80 -0.86 -16.25
C LYS A 346 5.67 -2.10 -16.05
N PHE A 347 5.16 -3.29 -16.42
CA PHE A 347 5.82 -4.60 -16.29
C PHE A 347 5.63 -5.41 -17.58
N PRO A 348 6.48 -5.23 -18.61
CA PRO A 348 6.31 -5.84 -19.93
C PRO A 348 6.13 -7.37 -19.91
N HIS A 349 6.85 -8.07 -19.04
CA HIS A 349 6.79 -9.53 -18.91
C HIS A 349 5.45 -10.09 -18.41
N ARG A 350 4.55 -9.25 -17.89
CA ARG A 350 3.24 -9.67 -17.35
C ARG A 350 2.15 -9.82 -18.42
N VAL A 351 2.36 -9.23 -19.57
CA VAL A 351 1.37 -9.19 -20.65
C VAL A 351 2.03 -9.71 -21.94
N PRO A 352 1.53 -10.80 -22.53
CA PRO A 352 2.05 -11.32 -23.78
C PRO A 352 1.97 -10.29 -24.91
N GLU A 353 2.86 -10.44 -25.89
CA GLU A 353 2.80 -9.65 -27.13
C GLU A 353 1.43 -9.76 -27.80
N GLY A 354 0.95 -8.68 -28.38
CA GLY A 354 -0.37 -8.60 -28.99
C GLY A 354 -1.53 -8.42 -28.00
N LYS A 355 -1.27 -8.37 -26.69
CA LYS A 355 -2.29 -8.11 -25.65
C LYS A 355 -2.04 -6.81 -24.90
N VAL A 356 -3.12 -6.24 -24.35
CA VAL A 356 -3.12 -5.06 -23.50
C VAL A 356 -3.93 -5.35 -22.25
N VAL A 357 -3.42 -4.98 -21.08
CA VAL A 357 -4.16 -5.09 -19.81
C VAL A 357 -4.25 -3.74 -19.15
N ALA A 358 -5.48 -3.27 -18.95
CA ALA A 358 -5.80 -2.11 -18.12
C ALA A 358 -6.19 -2.59 -16.72
N ARG A 359 -5.51 -2.10 -15.69
CA ARG A 359 -5.86 -2.35 -14.30
C ARG A 359 -6.40 -1.07 -13.69
N CYS A 360 -7.70 -1.05 -13.47
CA CYS A 360 -8.49 0.09 -13.02
C CYS A 360 -8.77 0.00 -11.52
N PHE A 361 -8.90 1.17 -10.87
CA PHE A 361 -9.10 1.28 -9.43
C PHE A 361 -10.34 2.11 -9.13
N LEU A 362 -11.19 1.59 -8.24
CA LEU A 362 -12.42 2.22 -7.77
C LEU A 362 -12.50 2.16 -6.25
N GLY A 363 -13.44 2.90 -5.65
CA GLY A 363 -13.68 2.93 -4.22
C GLY A 363 -12.89 4.04 -3.52
N GLY A 364 -12.22 3.72 -2.44
CA GLY A 364 -11.60 4.67 -1.53
C GLY A 364 -12.53 5.01 -0.36
N MET A 365 -12.19 6.08 0.37
CA MET A 365 -12.97 6.53 1.53
C MET A 365 -14.36 7.06 1.16
N GLU A 366 -14.54 7.51 -0.07
CA GLU A 366 -15.75 8.25 -0.48
C GLU A 366 -16.73 7.44 -1.33
N ASP A 367 -16.29 6.31 -1.91
CA ASP A 367 -17.12 5.48 -2.81
C ASP A 367 -17.03 3.99 -2.45
N ALA A 368 -17.18 3.68 -1.17
CA ALA A 368 -17.20 2.28 -0.71
C ALA A 368 -18.39 1.49 -1.32
N GLY A 369 -19.50 2.18 -1.63
CA GLY A 369 -20.70 1.56 -2.20
C GLY A 369 -20.50 0.90 -3.57
N VAL A 370 -19.42 1.22 -4.30
CA VAL A 370 -19.10 0.53 -5.57
C VAL A 370 -18.85 -0.97 -5.37
N LEU A 371 -18.49 -1.40 -4.16
CA LEU A 371 -18.25 -2.81 -3.86
C LEU A 371 -19.53 -3.65 -3.84
N ASP A 372 -20.69 -3.02 -3.70
CA ASP A 372 -21.99 -3.69 -3.62
C ASP A 372 -22.64 -3.86 -5.01
N GLU A 373 -22.04 -3.29 -6.06
CA GLU A 373 -22.55 -3.41 -7.42
C GLU A 373 -22.21 -4.77 -8.04
N SER A 374 -23.06 -5.21 -8.99
CA SER A 374 -22.83 -6.48 -9.71
C SER A 374 -21.57 -6.41 -10.57
N ASP A 375 -20.98 -7.56 -10.87
CA ASP A 375 -19.77 -7.65 -11.72
C ASP A 375 -20.05 -7.10 -13.13
N GLU A 376 -21.25 -7.31 -13.67
CA GLU A 376 -21.66 -6.82 -14.98
C GLU A 376 -21.76 -5.29 -14.98
N ALA A 377 -22.37 -4.69 -13.94
CA ALA A 377 -22.48 -3.24 -13.80
C ALA A 377 -21.12 -2.58 -13.67
N VAL A 378 -20.24 -3.16 -12.83
CA VAL A 378 -18.86 -2.67 -12.63
C VAL A 378 -18.06 -2.78 -13.95
N ALA A 379 -18.13 -3.92 -14.64
CA ALA A 379 -17.41 -4.11 -15.90
C ALA A 379 -17.85 -3.10 -16.97
N ALA A 380 -19.16 -2.87 -17.13
CA ALA A 380 -19.70 -1.91 -18.06
C ALA A 380 -19.30 -0.46 -17.71
N LEU A 381 -19.39 -0.09 -16.42
CA LEU A 381 -18.96 1.21 -15.90
C LEU A 381 -17.49 1.48 -16.23
N VAL A 382 -16.60 0.54 -15.85
CA VAL A 382 -15.16 0.72 -16.05
C VAL A 382 -14.80 0.76 -17.53
N ALA A 383 -15.38 -0.09 -18.37
CA ALA A 383 -15.14 -0.07 -19.80
C ALA A 383 -15.56 1.28 -20.42
N SER A 384 -16.74 1.80 -20.04
CA SER A 384 -17.25 3.10 -20.53
C SER A 384 -16.35 4.27 -20.09
N GLU A 385 -16.01 4.35 -18.79
CA GLU A 385 -15.14 5.43 -18.30
C GLU A 385 -13.73 5.35 -18.88
N LEU A 386 -13.18 4.15 -19.03
CA LEU A 386 -11.87 3.94 -19.61
C LEU A 386 -11.82 4.40 -21.08
N GLN A 387 -12.86 4.10 -21.86
CA GLN A 387 -13.01 4.55 -23.25
C GLN A 387 -13.13 6.08 -23.33
N ASP A 388 -13.95 6.68 -22.46
CA ASP A 388 -14.13 8.14 -22.40
C ASP A 388 -12.82 8.87 -22.04
N ILE A 389 -12.05 8.32 -21.09
CA ILE A 389 -10.82 8.96 -20.59
C ILE A 389 -9.65 8.74 -21.56
N ALA A 390 -9.47 7.52 -22.05
CA ALA A 390 -8.32 7.14 -22.87
C ALA A 390 -8.57 7.28 -24.37
N GLY A 391 -9.81 7.50 -24.82
CA GLY A 391 -10.17 7.84 -26.20
C GLY A 391 -10.05 6.70 -27.20
N PHE A 392 -10.20 5.44 -26.77
CA PHE A 392 -10.18 4.27 -27.65
C PHE A 392 -11.50 3.51 -27.61
N THR A 393 -11.73 2.67 -28.61
CA THR A 393 -12.82 1.70 -28.65
C THR A 393 -12.23 0.30 -28.78
N ALA A 394 -12.30 -0.48 -27.72
CA ALA A 394 -11.96 -1.89 -27.73
C ALA A 394 -12.88 -2.63 -26.75
N ARG A 395 -13.23 -3.88 -27.06
CA ARG A 395 -14.00 -4.73 -26.14
C ARG A 395 -13.07 -5.62 -25.33
N PRO A 396 -13.23 -5.68 -24.01
CA PRO A 396 -12.40 -6.57 -23.21
C PRO A 396 -12.69 -8.04 -23.55
N ARG A 397 -11.64 -8.84 -23.67
CA ARG A 397 -11.69 -10.30 -23.84
C ARG A 397 -11.96 -10.99 -22.50
N PHE A 398 -11.40 -10.42 -21.43
CA PHE A 398 -11.68 -10.87 -20.08
C PHE A 398 -11.79 -9.69 -19.13
N THR A 399 -12.52 -9.91 -18.06
CA THR A 399 -12.61 -9.01 -16.89
C THR A 399 -12.31 -9.81 -15.63
N ARG A 400 -11.52 -9.22 -14.74
CA ARG A 400 -11.30 -9.74 -13.37
C ARG A 400 -11.57 -8.64 -12.37
N ILE A 401 -12.50 -8.89 -11.45
CA ILE A 401 -12.92 -7.94 -10.42
C ILE A 401 -12.53 -8.49 -9.06
N SER A 402 -11.81 -7.67 -8.30
CA SER A 402 -11.39 -8.02 -6.94
C SER A 402 -11.84 -6.96 -5.97
N ARG A 403 -12.61 -7.34 -4.98
CA ARG A 403 -13.17 -6.48 -3.94
C ARG A 403 -12.38 -6.62 -2.65
N TRP A 404 -11.96 -5.49 -2.10
CA TRP A 404 -11.16 -5.39 -0.87
C TRP A 404 -11.90 -4.52 0.15
N PRO A 405 -12.94 -5.05 0.81
CA PRO A 405 -13.70 -4.30 1.79
C PRO A 405 -12.84 -4.02 3.01
N ARG A 406 -12.77 -2.76 3.42
CA ARG A 406 -12.05 -2.29 4.61
C ARG A 406 -10.63 -2.88 4.73
N ALA A 407 -9.86 -2.87 3.64
CA ALA A 407 -8.55 -3.53 3.60
C ALA A 407 -7.38 -2.56 3.72
N MET A 408 -7.60 -1.24 3.50
CA MET A 408 -6.51 -0.25 3.50
C MET A 408 -6.67 0.75 4.64
N ALA A 409 -5.77 0.65 5.62
CA ALA A 409 -5.73 1.53 6.79
C ALA A 409 -5.44 2.98 6.38
N GLN A 410 -6.12 3.92 7.06
CA GLN A 410 -6.00 5.35 6.84
C GLN A 410 -5.33 6.02 8.03
N TYR A 411 -4.16 6.59 7.81
CA TYR A 411 -3.43 7.33 8.84
C TYR A 411 -3.95 8.77 8.87
N THR A 412 -5.07 8.96 9.57
CA THR A 412 -5.68 10.29 9.74
C THR A 412 -4.90 11.14 10.72
N VAL A 413 -5.10 12.47 10.68
CA VAL A 413 -4.51 13.40 11.67
C VAL A 413 -4.68 12.86 13.08
N GLY A 414 -3.60 12.92 13.86
CA GLY A 414 -3.52 12.30 15.19
C GLY A 414 -3.07 10.83 15.20
N HIS A 415 -2.75 10.24 14.05
CA HIS A 415 -2.28 8.84 14.01
C HIS A 415 -0.97 8.60 14.80
N PRO A 416 0.04 9.49 14.78
CA PRO A 416 1.24 9.30 15.60
C PRO A 416 0.96 9.17 17.09
N GLN A 417 0.04 10.00 17.61
CA GLN A 417 -0.37 9.96 19.04
C GLN A 417 -1.12 8.66 19.35
N ARG A 418 -2.06 8.28 18.47
CA ARG A 418 -2.80 7.02 18.56
C ARG A 418 -1.86 5.82 18.59
N LEU A 419 -0.85 5.82 17.70
CA LEU A 419 0.14 4.75 17.62
C LEU A 419 0.99 4.67 18.90
N ALA A 420 1.45 5.81 19.42
CA ALA A 420 2.23 5.85 20.67
C ALA A 420 1.42 5.29 21.86
N GLU A 421 0.12 5.61 21.94
CA GLU A 421 -0.77 5.06 22.94
C GLU A 421 -0.96 3.55 22.78
N MET A 422 -1.20 3.05 21.55
CA MET A 422 -1.27 1.61 21.29
C MET A 422 0.02 0.87 21.71
N GLN A 423 1.18 1.46 21.45
CA GLN A 423 2.47 0.89 21.85
C GLN A 423 2.64 0.83 23.37
N ALA A 424 2.14 1.82 24.11
CA ALA A 424 2.14 1.80 25.57
C ALA A 424 1.28 0.67 26.15
N HIS A 425 0.19 0.29 25.45
CA HIS A 425 -0.68 -0.85 25.83
C HIS A 425 -0.15 -2.22 25.35
N THR A 426 0.91 -2.24 24.56
CA THR A 426 1.56 -3.48 24.09
C THR A 426 3.05 -3.53 24.45
N PRO A 427 3.39 -3.51 25.76
CA PRO A 427 4.80 -3.56 26.18
C PRO A 427 5.44 -4.87 25.69
N PRO A 428 6.73 -4.87 25.34
CA PRO A 428 7.42 -6.04 24.77
C PRO A 428 7.27 -7.32 25.60
N THR A 429 7.25 -7.19 26.93
CA THR A 429 7.11 -8.32 27.87
C THR A 429 5.67 -8.77 28.10
N GLY A 430 4.68 -8.06 27.55
CA GLY A 430 3.26 -8.34 27.78
C GLY A 430 2.68 -9.54 27.02
N GLY A 431 3.46 -10.14 26.12
CA GLY A 431 3.06 -11.31 25.34
C GLY A 431 2.09 -11.00 24.17
N LEU A 432 1.65 -9.75 24.03
CA LEU A 432 0.76 -9.30 22.94
C LEU A 432 1.55 -8.38 21.99
N HIS A 433 1.49 -8.71 20.70
CA HIS A 433 2.21 -7.99 19.66
C HIS A 433 1.26 -7.60 18.52
N LEU A 434 1.49 -6.43 17.92
CA LEU A 434 0.75 -5.92 16.79
C LEU A 434 1.65 -5.88 15.55
N ALA A 435 1.15 -6.37 14.41
CA ALA A 435 1.83 -6.28 13.12
C ALA A 435 0.80 -6.13 11.99
N GLY A 436 0.99 -5.18 11.08
CA GLY A 436 0.04 -4.98 9.99
C GLY A 436 0.05 -3.57 9.43
N ASN A 437 -0.79 -3.33 8.45
CA ASN A 437 -0.88 -2.06 7.74
C ASN A 437 -1.52 -0.90 8.53
N ALA A 438 -1.97 -1.16 9.77
CA ALA A 438 -2.62 -0.15 10.61
C ALA A 438 -1.64 0.72 11.40
N TYR A 439 -0.34 0.42 11.40
CA TYR A 439 0.60 0.98 12.37
C TYR A 439 1.67 1.85 11.72
N GLU A 440 2.76 1.25 11.22
CA GLU A 440 3.96 1.97 10.79
C GLU A 440 4.23 1.85 9.28
N GLY A 441 3.21 1.95 8.47
CA GLY A 441 3.26 1.90 7.02
C GLY A 441 2.39 0.81 6.42
N ILE A 442 1.76 1.17 5.29
CA ILE A 442 0.78 0.30 4.60
C ILE A 442 1.41 -0.63 3.56
N GLY A 443 2.67 -0.38 3.18
CA GLY A 443 3.32 -1.11 2.09
C GLY A 443 3.78 -2.51 2.50
N ILE A 444 3.91 -3.40 1.52
CA ILE A 444 4.44 -4.76 1.73
C ILE A 444 5.76 -4.75 2.54
N PRO A 445 6.76 -3.89 2.21
CA PRO A 445 7.99 -3.86 2.99
C PRO A 445 7.78 -3.46 4.45
N ASP A 446 6.84 -2.55 4.72
CA ASP A 446 6.53 -2.12 6.09
C ASP A 446 5.86 -3.25 6.88
N CYS A 447 4.91 -3.95 6.25
CA CYS A 447 4.24 -5.11 6.84
C CYS A 447 5.22 -6.25 7.16
N ILE A 448 6.16 -6.53 6.25
CA ILE A 448 7.24 -7.51 6.47
C ILE A 448 8.14 -7.08 7.62
N ARG A 449 8.55 -5.82 7.66
CA ARG A 449 9.38 -5.27 8.74
C ARG A 449 8.70 -5.42 10.10
N MET A 450 7.44 -5.07 10.21
CA MET A 450 6.69 -5.21 11.46
C MET A 450 6.51 -6.66 11.87
N GLY A 451 6.24 -7.57 10.93
CA GLY A 451 6.19 -9.00 11.21
C GLY A 451 7.52 -9.56 11.70
N ARG A 452 8.63 -9.15 11.09
CA ARG A 452 9.99 -9.48 11.55
C ARG A 452 10.27 -8.96 12.96
N GLN A 453 9.94 -7.70 13.24
CA GLN A 453 10.12 -7.08 14.55
C GLN A 453 9.31 -7.79 15.63
N ALA A 454 8.06 -8.20 15.36
CA ALA A 454 7.25 -8.99 16.29
C ALA A 454 7.95 -10.33 16.60
N ALA A 455 8.43 -11.04 15.59
CA ALA A 455 9.18 -12.28 15.78
C ALA A 455 10.47 -12.08 16.60
N GLU A 456 11.27 -11.04 16.30
CA GLU A 456 12.51 -10.72 16.99
C GLU A 456 12.27 -10.41 18.49
N ARG A 457 11.19 -9.68 18.82
CA ARG A 457 10.77 -9.43 20.23
C ARG A 457 10.46 -10.75 20.94
N ILE A 458 9.67 -11.63 20.34
CA ILE A 458 9.30 -12.93 20.90
C ILE A 458 10.55 -13.79 21.11
N LEU A 459 11.45 -13.86 20.12
CA LEU A 459 12.71 -14.61 20.22
C LEU A 459 13.61 -14.08 21.34
N GLY A 460 13.68 -12.77 21.54
CA GLY A 460 14.42 -12.13 22.64
C GLY A 460 13.85 -12.47 24.02
N ILE A 461 12.53 -12.61 24.14
CA ILE A 461 11.88 -13.01 25.39
C ILE A 461 12.09 -14.50 25.67
N MET A 462 11.92 -15.36 24.68
CA MET A 462 11.98 -16.82 24.83
C MET A 462 13.43 -17.37 24.92
N ARG A 463 14.41 -16.56 24.55
CA ARG A 463 15.85 -16.84 24.70
C ARG A 463 16.49 -15.70 25.48
N PRO A 464 16.23 -15.57 26.80
CA PRO A 464 16.96 -14.60 27.62
C PRO A 464 18.45 -14.93 27.48
N SER A 465 19.26 -13.91 27.18
CA SER A 465 20.71 -14.05 27.02
C SER A 465 21.25 -14.88 28.21
N SER A 466 21.84 -16.03 27.88
CA SER A 466 22.73 -16.72 28.84
C SER A 466 23.86 -15.77 29.11
N VAL A 467 23.79 -15.11 30.30
CA VAL A 467 24.87 -14.32 30.87
C VAL A 467 26.05 -15.20 31.17
#